data_c257cb8dd8877668bd75643f443cdf5b
#
_entry.id   c257cb8dd8877668bd75643f443cdf5b
#
_cell.length_a   1.000
_cell.length_b   1.000
_cell.length_c   1.000
_cell.angle_alpha   90.00
_cell.angle_beta   90.00
_cell.angle_gamma   90.00
#
_symmetry.space_group_name_H-M   'P 1'
#
loop_
_entity.id
_entity.type
_entity.pdbx_description
1 polymer ?
#
loop_
_entity_poly.entity_id
_entity_poly.type
_entity_poly.pdbx_seq_one_letter_code
_entity_poly.pdbx_strand_id
1 'polypeptide(L)'
;MKRRDGFTLVELLIVVAIIGILVSISIPVFTAQMHKAEVATDWANLRAYYAEIQADYMSTQQQNPKVEVDWHTSSTYDWNSVTFLDGHKAKMKAGICAVSFTENKGYSIMYQCNKGHEKCKLGLGEKVY
;
A
#
# COMPACT_ATOMS: atom_id res chain seq x y z
N MET A 1 -35.80 -20.87 49.40
CA MET A 1 -35.67 -19.71 48.47
C MET A 1 -34.52 -19.98 47.52
N LYS A 2 -34.82 -20.17 46.25
CA LYS A 2 -33.77 -20.36 45.24
C LYS A 2 -33.08 -19.06 44.95
N ARG A 3 -31.83 -18.94 45.32
CA ARG A 3 -30.97 -17.90 44.84
C ARG A 3 -30.60 -18.18 43.39
N ARG A 4 -30.95 -17.30 42.51
CA ARG A 4 -30.45 -17.38 41.13
C ARG A 4 -29.14 -16.62 41.04
N ASP A 5 -28.07 -17.38 40.81
CA ASP A 5 -26.76 -16.80 40.50
C ASP A 5 -26.77 -16.30 39.06
N GLY A 6 -27.24 -15.08 38.88
CA GLY A 6 -27.32 -14.41 37.58
C GLY A 6 -26.81 -13.01 37.70
N PHE A 7 -26.46 -12.47 36.55
CA PHE A 7 -26.04 -11.07 36.46
C PHE A 7 -27.17 -10.13 36.85
N THR A 8 -26.86 -9.11 37.62
CA THR A 8 -27.79 -8.02 37.88
C THR A 8 -27.85 -7.11 36.65
N LEU A 9 -28.91 -6.33 36.51
CA LEU A 9 -29.08 -5.35 35.45
C LEU A 9 -27.97 -4.31 35.46
N VAL A 10 -27.51 -3.90 36.62
CA VAL A 10 -26.44 -2.93 36.81
C VAL A 10 -25.10 -3.48 36.35
N GLU A 11 -24.79 -4.74 36.68
CA GLU A 11 -23.56 -5.40 36.23
C GLU A 11 -23.48 -5.48 34.70
N LEU A 12 -24.57 -5.84 34.03
CA LEU A 12 -24.66 -5.87 32.59
C LEU A 12 -24.50 -4.50 32.00
N LEU A 13 -25.15 -3.49 32.61
CA LEU A 13 -25.08 -2.11 32.15
C LEU A 13 -23.65 -1.55 32.20
N ILE A 14 -22.92 -1.82 33.26
CA ILE A 14 -21.53 -1.38 33.42
C ILE A 14 -20.65 -2.05 32.35
N VAL A 15 -20.83 -3.34 32.08
CA VAL A 15 -20.07 -4.07 31.07
C VAL A 15 -20.26 -3.47 29.67
N VAL A 16 -21.48 -3.23 29.25
CA VAL A 16 -21.75 -2.65 27.92
C VAL A 16 -21.26 -1.21 27.84
N ALA A 17 -21.30 -0.44 28.93
CA ALA A 17 -20.75 0.90 28.95
C ALA A 17 -19.24 0.92 28.75
N ILE A 18 -18.50 0.02 29.40
CA ILE A 18 -17.05 -0.11 29.25
C ILE A 18 -16.70 -0.56 27.84
N ILE A 19 -17.38 -1.55 27.30
CA ILE A 19 -17.18 -2.01 25.92
C ILE A 19 -17.43 -0.87 24.93
N GLY A 20 -18.48 -0.10 25.13
CA GLY A 20 -18.81 1.06 24.28
C GLY A 20 -17.68 2.11 24.24
N ILE A 21 -17.11 2.42 25.39
CA ILE A 21 -15.99 3.38 25.50
C ILE A 21 -14.76 2.82 24.78
N LEU A 22 -14.40 1.56 25.01
CA LEU A 22 -13.23 0.94 24.39
C LEU A 22 -13.36 0.87 22.87
N VAL A 23 -14.53 0.51 22.37
CA VAL A 23 -14.81 0.43 20.93
C VAL A 23 -14.71 1.81 20.28
N SER A 24 -15.25 2.84 20.94
CA SER A 24 -15.24 4.20 20.40
C SER A 24 -13.84 4.76 20.17
N ILE A 25 -12.89 4.36 20.99
CA ILE A 25 -11.47 4.75 20.84
C ILE A 25 -10.76 3.86 19.81
N SER A 26 -11.07 2.58 19.79
CA SER A 26 -10.34 1.58 19.00
C SER A 26 -10.60 1.71 17.50
N ILE A 27 -11.82 2.04 17.08
CA ILE A 27 -12.19 2.10 15.66
C ILE A 27 -11.37 3.13 14.88
N PRO A 28 -11.27 4.41 15.29
CA PRO A 28 -10.50 5.39 14.53
C PRO A 28 -9.00 5.06 14.49
N VAL A 29 -8.44 4.53 15.58
CA VAL A 29 -7.04 4.12 15.64
C VAL A 29 -6.79 2.93 14.71
N PHE A 30 -7.67 1.94 14.71
CA PHE A 30 -7.56 0.78 13.84
C PHE A 30 -7.59 1.16 12.36
N THR A 31 -8.48 2.05 11.96
CA THR A 31 -8.60 2.52 10.57
C THR A 31 -7.31 3.19 10.10
N ALA A 32 -6.71 4.04 10.92
CA ALA A 32 -5.45 4.71 10.61
C ALA A 32 -4.29 3.70 10.47
N GLN A 33 -4.22 2.72 11.35
CA GLN A 33 -3.19 1.67 11.27
C GLN A 33 -3.39 0.77 10.06
N MET A 34 -4.64 0.47 9.70
CA MET A 34 -4.95 -0.32 8.51
C MET A 34 -4.45 0.36 7.24
N HIS A 35 -4.69 1.66 7.09
CA HIS A 35 -4.18 2.43 5.96
C HIS A 35 -2.65 2.37 5.88
N LYS A 36 -1.95 2.56 6.99
CA LYS A 36 -0.48 2.44 7.04
C LYS A 36 0.01 1.05 6.64
N ALA A 37 -0.68 0.01 7.09
CA ALA A 37 -0.34 -1.37 6.75
C ALA A 37 -0.53 -1.65 5.26
N GLU A 38 -1.59 -1.16 4.66
CA GLU A 38 -1.84 -1.29 3.22
C GLU A 38 -0.79 -0.54 2.39
N VAL A 39 -0.44 0.68 2.77
CA VAL A 39 0.63 1.46 2.13
C VAL A 39 1.97 0.74 2.25
N ALA A 40 2.29 0.20 3.42
CA ALA A 40 3.53 -0.55 3.63
C ALA A 40 3.59 -1.81 2.75
N THR A 41 2.47 -2.49 2.55
CA THR A 41 2.37 -3.63 1.65
C THR A 41 2.61 -3.21 0.20
N ASP A 42 2.01 -2.11 -0.24
CA ASP A 42 2.20 -1.57 -1.57
C ASP A 42 3.67 -1.21 -1.80
N TRP A 43 4.30 -0.55 -0.84
CA TRP A 43 5.71 -0.22 -0.91
C TRP A 43 6.61 -1.46 -1.00
N ALA A 44 6.30 -2.50 -0.24
CA ALA A 44 7.05 -3.75 -0.28
C ALA A 44 6.96 -4.41 -1.67
N ASN A 45 5.77 -4.45 -2.23
CA ASN A 45 5.55 -4.99 -3.57
C ASN A 45 6.27 -4.18 -4.65
N LEU A 46 6.24 -2.85 -4.56
CA LEU A 46 6.92 -1.99 -5.52
C LEU A 46 8.44 -2.07 -5.40
N ARG A 47 8.98 -2.19 -4.19
CA ARG A 47 10.42 -2.41 -4.01
C ARG A 47 10.87 -3.75 -4.57
N ALA A 48 10.10 -4.80 -4.37
CA ALA A 48 10.38 -6.12 -4.95
C ALA A 48 10.34 -6.06 -6.49
N TYR A 49 9.33 -5.42 -7.03
CA TYR A 49 9.19 -5.22 -8.47
C TYR A 49 10.33 -4.39 -9.05
N TYR A 50 10.67 -3.28 -8.41
CA TYR A 50 11.79 -2.44 -8.82
C TYR A 50 13.11 -3.21 -8.83
N ALA A 51 13.37 -3.99 -7.78
CA ALA A 51 14.58 -4.81 -7.71
C ALA A 51 14.66 -5.80 -8.87
N GLU A 52 13.55 -6.42 -9.22
CA GLU A 52 13.48 -7.38 -10.33
C GLU A 52 13.76 -6.71 -11.67
N ILE A 53 13.03 -5.65 -12.00
CA ILE A 53 13.16 -4.99 -13.31
C ILE A 53 14.50 -4.26 -13.45
N GLN A 54 15.00 -3.68 -12.37
CA GLN A 54 16.29 -2.99 -12.40
C GLN A 54 17.46 -3.98 -12.50
N ALA A 55 17.37 -5.12 -11.85
CA ALA A 55 18.37 -6.19 -12.02
C ALA A 55 18.40 -6.73 -13.45
N ASP A 56 17.25 -6.90 -14.06
CA ASP A 56 17.15 -7.29 -15.47
C ASP A 56 17.78 -6.24 -16.38
N TYR A 57 17.50 -4.96 -16.15
CA TYR A 57 18.12 -3.87 -16.90
C TYR A 57 19.63 -3.84 -16.71
N MET A 58 20.12 -4.04 -15.49
CA MET A 58 21.56 -4.02 -15.22
C MET A 58 22.30 -5.16 -15.92
N SER A 59 21.64 -6.29 -16.14
CA SER A 59 22.23 -7.43 -16.84
C SER A 59 22.19 -7.30 -18.37
N THR A 60 21.12 -6.72 -18.91
CA THR A 60 20.90 -6.64 -20.36
C THR A 60 21.26 -5.28 -20.96
N GLN A 61 21.29 -4.24 -20.15
CA GLN A 61 21.43 -2.82 -20.55
C GLN A 61 20.35 -2.36 -21.54
N GLN A 62 19.22 -3.05 -21.55
CA GLN A 62 18.11 -2.77 -22.46
C GLN A 62 16.80 -2.77 -21.70
N GLN A 63 15.85 -1.97 -22.19
CA GLN A 63 14.48 -2.00 -21.68
C GLN A 63 13.83 -3.34 -22.02
N ASN A 64 13.23 -3.99 -21.00
CA ASN A 64 12.51 -5.24 -21.21
C ASN A 64 11.10 -4.93 -21.76
N PRO A 65 10.72 -5.51 -22.91
CA PRO A 65 9.37 -5.27 -23.47
C PRO A 65 8.20 -5.75 -22.59
N LYS A 66 8.48 -6.67 -21.66
CA LYS A 66 7.48 -7.15 -20.70
C LYS A 66 7.17 -6.14 -19.58
N VAL A 67 8.05 -5.17 -19.39
CA VAL A 67 7.85 -4.13 -18.38
C VAL A 67 7.04 -3.00 -19.01
N GLU A 68 5.84 -2.78 -18.49
CA GLU A 68 5.02 -1.65 -18.91
C GLU A 68 5.59 -0.37 -18.32
N VAL A 69 5.76 0.63 -19.17
CA VAL A 69 6.24 1.96 -18.76
C VAL A 69 5.26 3.02 -19.22
N ASP A 70 5.13 4.06 -18.43
CA ASP A 70 4.35 5.22 -18.81
C ASP A 70 5.19 6.13 -19.71
N TRP A 71 4.73 6.32 -20.92
CA TRP A 71 5.36 7.21 -21.91
C TRP A 71 4.92 8.66 -21.78
N HIS A 72 3.93 8.91 -20.94
CA HIS A 72 3.40 10.25 -20.75
C HIS A 72 4.16 10.97 -19.64
N THR A 73 4.71 12.10 -20.00
CA THR A 73 5.37 13.03 -19.07
C THR A 73 4.37 13.72 -18.13
N SER A 74 3.10 13.44 -18.28
CA SER A 74 2.09 13.93 -17.36
C SER A 74 2.04 13.03 -16.14
N SER A 75 2.13 13.63 -15.00
CA SER A 75 2.14 13.05 -13.67
C SER A 75 0.86 12.31 -13.26
N THR A 76 0.17 11.67 -14.18
CA THR A 76 -0.99 10.85 -13.88
C THR A 76 -0.54 9.45 -13.50
N TYR A 77 -0.53 9.21 -12.21
CA TYR A 77 -0.36 7.89 -11.64
C TYR A 77 -1.68 7.14 -11.84
N ASP A 78 -1.76 6.28 -12.86
CA ASP A 78 -3.01 5.63 -13.20
C ASP A 78 -3.02 4.13 -12.89
N TRP A 79 -1.87 3.58 -12.51
CA TRP A 79 -1.73 2.14 -12.37
C TRP A 79 -2.04 1.68 -10.95
N ASN A 80 -2.98 0.77 -10.85
CA ASN A 80 -3.33 0.13 -9.59
C ASN A 80 -2.72 -1.26 -9.43
N SER A 81 -1.88 -1.70 -10.37
CA SER A 81 -1.20 -2.99 -10.30
C SER A 81 0.07 -2.99 -11.13
N VAL A 82 1.03 -3.82 -10.76
CA VAL A 82 2.23 -4.11 -11.54
C VAL A 82 2.29 -5.61 -11.84
N THR A 83 2.82 -5.95 -13.01
CA THR A 83 3.00 -7.36 -13.43
C THR A 83 4.47 -7.69 -13.38
N PHE A 84 4.85 -8.64 -12.55
CA PHE A 84 6.22 -9.13 -12.43
C PHE A 84 6.64 -9.89 -13.69
N LEU A 85 7.93 -10.10 -13.87
CA LEU A 85 8.47 -10.77 -15.07
C LEU A 85 8.02 -12.23 -15.18
N ASP A 86 7.68 -12.87 -14.09
CA ASP A 86 7.11 -14.23 -14.06
C ASP A 86 5.62 -14.27 -14.41
N GLY A 87 4.98 -13.11 -14.55
CA GLY A 87 3.58 -12.98 -14.93
C GLY A 87 2.60 -12.77 -13.79
N HIS A 88 3.01 -12.90 -12.53
CA HIS A 88 2.09 -12.62 -11.43
C HIS A 88 1.87 -11.12 -11.24
N LYS A 89 0.65 -10.75 -10.83
CA LYS A 89 0.27 -9.35 -10.60
C LYS A 89 0.22 -9.04 -9.12
N ALA A 90 0.76 -7.89 -8.76
CA ALA A 90 0.60 -7.30 -7.44
C ALA A 90 -0.30 -6.08 -7.56
N LYS A 91 -1.49 -6.15 -6.95
CA LYS A 91 -2.44 -5.05 -6.94
C LYS A 91 -2.16 -4.11 -5.77
N MET A 92 -2.17 -2.80 -6.05
CA MET A 92 -2.03 -1.80 -5.00
C MET A 92 -3.29 -1.76 -4.13
N LYS A 93 -3.11 -1.80 -2.83
CA LYS A 93 -4.22 -1.83 -1.86
C LYS A 93 -4.70 -0.43 -1.48
N ALA A 94 -3.79 0.53 -1.41
CA ALA A 94 -4.09 1.85 -0.88
C ALA A 94 -3.66 2.98 -1.82
N GLY A 95 -3.19 2.68 -3.02
CA GLY A 95 -2.68 3.71 -3.88
C GLY A 95 -2.54 3.32 -5.34
N ILE A 96 -1.83 4.16 -6.04
CA ILE A 96 -1.53 4.04 -7.46
C ILE A 96 -0.05 4.28 -7.68
N CYS A 97 0.48 3.70 -8.75
CA CYS A 97 1.88 3.80 -9.09
C CYS A 97 2.08 4.11 -10.57
N ALA A 98 3.28 4.48 -10.92
CA ALA A 98 3.73 4.62 -12.29
C ALA A 98 5.17 4.15 -12.41
N VAL A 99 5.49 3.51 -13.52
CA VAL A 99 6.83 3.04 -13.85
C VAL A 99 7.31 3.80 -15.06
N SER A 100 8.50 4.37 -14.99
CA SER A 100 9.13 5.04 -16.12
C SER A 100 10.50 4.44 -16.40
N PHE A 101 10.97 4.62 -17.63
CA PHE A 101 12.27 4.14 -18.06
C PHE A 101 13.05 5.31 -18.66
N THR A 102 14.32 5.41 -18.27
CA THR A 102 15.24 6.40 -18.83
C THR A 102 16.46 5.66 -19.36
N GLU A 103 16.82 5.95 -20.58
CA GLU A 103 18.00 5.41 -21.22
C GLU A 103 19.25 5.72 -20.38
N ASN A 104 20.10 4.73 -20.18
CA ASN A 104 21.32 4.76 -19.37
C ASN A 104 21.12 4.86 -17.85
N LYS A 105 19.89 5.02 -17.36
CA LYS A 105 19.58 5.10 -15.93
C LYS A 105 18.71 3.95 -15.42
N GLY A 106 17.93 3.34 -16.32
CA GLY A 106 17.04 2.24 -15.99
C GLY A 106 15.65 2.70 -15.59
N TYR A 107 15.04 1.94 -14.72
CA TYR A 107 13.66 2.16 -14.30
C TYR A 107 13.56 3.08 -13.09
N SER A 108 12.44 3.77 -12.99
CA SER A 108 12.03 4.46 -11.78
C SER A 108 10.55 4.19 -11.52
N ILE A 109 10.20 4.12 -10.25
CA ILE A 109 8.81 3.86 -9.82
C ILE A 109 8.38 4.97 -8.89
N MET A 110 7.17 5.45 -9.07
CA MET A 110 6.54 6.41 -8.17
C MET A 110 5.22 5.85 -7.66
N TYR A 111 4.92 6.16 -6.42
CA TYR A 111 3.70 5.71 -5.75
C TYR A 111 3.10 6.86 -4.95
N GLN A 112 1.79 6.89 -4.95
CA GLN A 112 1.01 7.83 -4.14
C GLN A 112 -0.23 7.10 -3.60
N CYS A 113 -0.56 7.33 -2.33
CA CYS A 113 -1.77 6.74 -1.78
C CYS A 113 -3.02 7.50 -2.23
N ASN A 114 -4.16 6.82 -2.19
CA ASN A 114 -5.46 7.38 -2.61
C ASN A 114 -5.88 8.60 -1.80
N LYS A 115 -5.37 8.73 -0.59
CA LYS A 115 -5.66 9.87 0.29
C LYS A 115 -4.74 11.08 0.06
N GLY A 116 -3.74 10.95 -0.81
CA GLY A 116 -2.85 12.04 -1.18
C GLY A 116 -1.91 12.53 -0.08
N HIS A 117 -1.65 11.72 0.94
CA HIS A 117 -0.73 12.08 2.01
C HIS A 117 0.72 12.14 1.51
N GLU A 118 1.44 13.21 1.84
CA GLU A 118 2.87 13.31 1.51
C GLU A 118 3.70 12.16 2.07
N LYS A 119 3.35 11.68 3.27
CA LYS A 119 4.04 10.56 3.93
C LYS A 119 3.85 9.22 3.23
N CYS A 120 2.86 9.10 2.36
CA CYS A 120 2.58 7.89 1.61
C CYS A 120 3.35 7.81 0.28
N LYS A 121 3.97 8.88 -0.15
CA LYS A 121 4.69 8.92 -1.42
C LYS A 121 5.96 8.09 -1.35
N LEU A 122 6.19 7.30 -2.39
CA LEU A 122 7.41 6.52 -2.55
C LEU A 122 8.00 6.83 -3.93
N GLY A 123 9.30 7.05 -3.96
CA GLY A 123 10.06 7.15 -5.21
C GLY A 123 11.21 6.17 -5.19
N LEU A 124 11.34 5.35 -6.23
CA LEU A 124 12.41 4.40 -6.42
C LEU A 124 13.12 4.71 -7.74
N GLY A 125 14.45 4.63 -7.71
CA GLY A 125 15.27 4.95 -8.87
C GLY A 125 15.54 6.43 -8.99
N GLU A 126 16.21 6.83 -10.10
CA GLU A 126 16.57 8.21 -10.32
C GLU A 126 15.38 8.99 -10.88
N LYS A 127 15.01 10.05 -10.20
CA LYS A 127 13.89 10.90 -10.61
C LYS A 127 14.26 11.67 -11.86
N VAL A 128 13.42 11.53 -12.88
CA VAL A 128 13.50 12.30 -14.10
C VAL A 128 12.37 13.33 -14.09
N TYR A 129 12.63 14.44 -13.45
CA TYR A 129 11.75 15.60 -13.51
C TYR A 129 12.58 16.83 -13.79
#